data_74e413b7230309745f1579b3a22f77f9
#
_entry.id   74e413b7230309745f1579b3a22f77f9
#
_cell.length_a   1.000
_cell.length_b   1.000
_cell.length_c   1.000
_cell.angle_alpha   90.00
_cell.angle_beta   90.00
_cell.angle_gamma   90.00
#
_symmetry.space_group_name_H-M   'P 1'
#
loop_
_entity.id
_entity.type
_entity.pdbx_description
1 polymer ?
#
loop_
_entity_poly.entity_id
_entity_poly.type
_entity_poly.pdbx_seq_one_letter_code
_entity_poly.pdbx_strand_id
1 'polypeptide(L)'
;MRCRILAVLMGIALSVCTFVAVPQAYAEAPIKVVYGFDREFPPFSFEEAKGKAVGFDVDLIRAIFKGQNVKLVTRPLVWDHVLMELSSGTIDVTTGMAKTKQRNLLFNFSEKPTLPMKVRLFTKTPNRVGNITLLRGQKVSVKRGSFQQRVLEDFGGMNIKPFPSKVDAIHALGRDEVQAYCGPEQTAYYYLNRFKYGKISAVGSLMRITEAFVAVNRDKGRILDMVNKGFQRVVATGEYDRIYRKWFVPELYEDDMNKLFEAASEAAVNAYAPYSKVPVGAAVLTRSGKTYVGCNVETAKENISAIKTAILKAIADGEYDFRAVAALAPDGSVVAPTAEDRQFLFEFGRGILAAVEPDKGDVKMIMVSQLLPYPVLSGNKGFTYE
;
A
#
# COMPACT_ATOMS: atom_id res chain seq x y z
N MET A 1 99.72 38.94 18.40
CA MET A 1 99.45 38.00 17.31
C MET A 1 97.91 37.87 17.19
N ARG A 2 97.36 37.87 16.01
CA ARG A 2 96.07 38.33 15.56
C ARG A 2 94.87 37.56 16.11
N CYS A 3 93.99 38.30 16.79
CA CYS A 3 92.66 37.91 17.20
C CYS A 3 91.69 38.03 16.01
N ARG A 4 90.88 37.00 15.73
CA ARG A 4 89.79 37.10 14.78
C ARG A 4 88.48 36.85 15.56
N ILE A 5 87.64 37.90 15.68
CA ILE A 5 86.35 37.90 16.22
C ILE A 5 85.34 37.35 15.16
N LEU A 6 84.65 36.30 15.47
CA LEU A 6 83.52 35.75 14.67
C LEU A 6 82.25 36.29 15.21
N ALA A 7 81.52 37.13 14.44
CA ALA A 7 80.21 37.63 14.81
C ALA A 7 79.16 36.60 14.36
N VAL A 8 78.40 36.12 15.31
CA VAL A 8 77.17 35.24 15.06
C VAL A 8 75.95 36.14 14.91
N LEU A 9 75.45 36.23 13.70
CA LEU A 9 74.17 36.85 13.39
C LEU A 9 73.01 35.83 13.73
N MET A 10 72.27 36.10 14.75
CA MET A 10 71.07 35.35 15.16
C MET A 10 69.88 35.93 14.41
N GLY A 11 69.48 35.28 13.32
CA GLY A 11 68.26 35.64 12.57
C GLY A 11 67.05 35.13 13.29
N ILE A 12 66.22 36.02 13.78
CA ILE A 12 64.86 35.70 14.35
C ILE A 12 63.90 35.59 13.15
N ALA A 13 63.52 34.36 12.81
CA ALA A 13 62.41 34.10 11.85
C ALA A 13 61.08 34.26 12.58
N LEU A 14 60.39 35.39 12.38
CA LEU A 14 59.03 35.57 12.80
C LEU A 14 58.11 34.71 11.91
N SER A 15 57.66 33.56 12.46
CA SER A 15 56.63 32.73 11.79
C SER A 15 55.25 33.36 12.03
N VAL A 16 54.74 34.05 11.01
CA VAL A 16 53.35 34.56 11.01
C VAL A 16 52.41 33.38 10.75
N CYS A 17 51.88 32.76 11.79
CA CYS A 17 50.77 31.81 11.67
C CYS A 17 49.53 32.60 11.26
N THR A 18 49.22 32.61 9.97
CA THR A 18 47.89 33.04 9.49
C THR A 18 46.86 32.00 9.91
N PHE A 19 46.12 32.28 10.93
CA PHE A 19 44.90 31.54 11.28
C PHE A 19 43.90 31.77 10.14
N VAL A 20 43.81 30.80 9.21
CA VAL A 20 42.68 30.73 8.28
C VAL A 20 41.50 30.30 9.13
N ALA A 21 40.63 31.25 9.51
CA ALA A 21 39.34 30.96 10.14
C ALA A 21 38.53 30.18 9.10
N VAL A 22 38.47 28.86 9.26
CA VAL A 22 37.52 28.01 8.52
C VAL A 22 36.12 28.49 8.95
N PRO A 23 35.30 28.99 8.03
CA PRO A 23 33.96 29.40 8.40
C PRO A 23 33.25 28.18 8.99
N GLN A 24 32.92 28.28 10.27
CA GLN A 24 32.09 27.29 10.97
C GLN A 24 30.75 27.32 10.26
N ALA A 25 30.47 26.31 9.45
CA ALA A 25 29.18 26.16 8.80
C ALA A 25 28.13 26.05 9.91
N TYR A 26 27.43 27.12 10.19
CA TYR A 26 26.28 27.10 11.07
C TYR A 26 25.28 26.13 10.46
N ALA A 27 25.12 24.97 11.10
CA ALA A 27 24.10 24.02 10.70
C ALA A 27 22.74 24.74 10.79
N GLU A 28 22.06 24.87 9.63
CA GLU A 28 20.76 25.50 9.56
C GLU A 28 19.79 24.77 10.50
N ALA A 29 19.06 25.52 11.31
CA ALA A 29 18.11 24.94 12.26
C ALA A 29 17.08 24.06 11.52
N PRO A 30 16.69 22.90 12.09
CA PRO A 30 15.78 21.98 11.41
C PRO A 30 14.43 22.65 11.16
N ILE A 31 13.91 22.45 9.96
CA ILE A 31 12.58 22.91 9.58
C ILE A 31 11.56 22.11 10.39
N LYS A 32 10.71 22.80 11.14
CA LYS A 32 9.57 22.14 11.80
C LYS A 32 8.51 21.82 10.76
N VAL A 33 8.14 20.52 10.66
CA VAL A 33 7.05 20.04 9.80
C VAL A 33 6.00 19.38 10.68
N VAL A 34 4.75 19.88 10.61
CA VAL A 34 3.62 19.32 11.36
C VAL A 34 2.84 18.38 10.45
N TYR A 35 2.91 17.09 10.75
CA TYR A 35 2.16 16.04 10.08
C TYR A 35 0.85 15.79 10.80
N GLY A 36 -0.26 16.25 10.22
CA GLY A 36 -1.61 15.92 10.68
C GLY A 36 -2.15 14.68 9.98
N PHE A 37 -2.78 13.77 10.73
CA PHE A 37 -3.27 12.53 10.17
C PHE A 37 -4.61 12.11 10.78
N ASP A 38 -5.40 11.34 10.01
CA ASP A 38 -6.65 10.75 10.49
C ASP A 38 -6.35 9.66 11.53
N ARG A 39 -6.72 9.92 12.79
CA ARG A 39 -6.47 9.01 13.92
C ARG A 39 -7.32 7.73 13.89
N GLU A 40 -8.28 7.64 12.97
CA GLU A 40 -9.22 6.52 12.85
C GLU A 40 -9.14 5.83 11.47
N PHE A 41 -7.94 5.77 10.90
CA PHE A 41 -7.72 5.18 9.58
C PHE A 41 -6.70 4.02 9.57
N PRO A 42 -6.88 2.98 10.43
CA PRO A 42 -6.02 1.81 10.40
C PRO A 42 -6.20 1.01 9.10
N PRO A 43 -5.19 0.31 8.61
CA PRO A 43 -3.82 0.26 9.10
C PRO A 43 -2.92 1.39 8.57
N PHE A 44 -3.51 2.42 7.92
CA PHE A 44 -2.78 3.51 7.27
C PHE A 44 -2.25 4.53 8.29
N SER A 45 -3.13 5.16 9.04
CA SER A 45 -2.77 6.09 10.12
C SER A 45 -3.78 6.00 11.26
N PHE A 46 -3.31 5.84 12.48
CA PHE A 46 -4.19 5.79 13.64
C PHE A 46 -3.42 6.08 14.94
N GLU A 47 -4.17 6.31 15.99
CA GLU A 47 -3.64 6.57 17.32
C GLU A 47 -3.80 5.33 18.20
N GLU A 48 -2.70 4.82 18.71
CA GLU A 48 -2.69 3.83 19.78
C GLU A 48 -2.74 4.50 21.16
N ALA A 49 -2.79 3.69 22.22
CA ALA A 49 -2.79 4.17 23.58
C ALA A 49 -1.69 5.22 23.82
N LYS A 50 -2.01 6.26 24.61
CA LYS A 50 -1.10 7.37 24.97
C LYS A 50 -0.71 8.31 23.81
N GLY A 51 -1.52 8.43 22.79
CA GLY A 51 -1.27 9.39 21.70
C GLY A 51 -0.19 8.95 20.72
N LYS A 52 0.21 7.67 20.72
CA LYS A 52 1.23 7.16 19.81
C LYS A 52 0.69 7.04 18.38
N ALA A 53 1.26 7.82 17.47
CA ALA A 53 0.97 7.74 16.05
C ALA A 53 1.59 6.48 15.44
N VAL A 54 0.78 5.64 14.80
CA VAL A 54 1.16 4.39 14.15
C VAL A 54 0.44 4.22 12.82
N GLY A 55 0.95 3.32 11.98
CA GLY A 55 0.36 2.97 10.69
C GLY A 55 1.35 3.07 9.53
N PHE A 56 0.94 2.54 8.40
CA PHE A 56 1.72 2.57 7.16
C PHE A 56 2.13 4.00 6.78
N ASP A 57 1.16 4.91 6.75
CA ASP A 57 1.37 6.31 6.38
C ASP A 57 2.29 7.04 7.37
N VAL A 58 2.16 6.69 8.66
CA VAL A 58 3.02 7.26 9.71
C VAL A 58 4.46 6.81 9.55
N ASP A 59 4.67 5.51 9.27
CA ASP A 59 6.01 4.99 9.02
C ASP A 59 6.59 5.54 7.71
N LEU A 60 5.75 5.67 6.68
CA LEU A 60 6.15 6.22 5.39
C LEU A 60 6.58 7.69 5.49
N ILE A 61 5.80 8.54 6.17
CA ILE A 61 6.13 9.97 6.30
C ILE A 61 7.40 10.17 7.13
N ARG A 62 7.62 9.35 8.17
CA ARG A 62 8.88 9.33 8.93
C ARG A 62 10.06 8.94 8.05
N ALA A 63 9.90 7.90 7.22
CA ALA A 63 10.93 7.49 6.27
C ALA A 63 11.22 8.57 5.22
N ILE A 64 10.19 9.23 4.70
CA ILE A 64 10.32 10.34 3.73
C ILE A 64 11.21 11.47 4.29
N PHE A 65 10.98 11.89 5.52
CA PHE A 65 11.76 13.00 6.11
C PHE A 65 13.07 12.57 6.78
N LYS A 66 13.32 11.27 6.92
CA LYS A 66 14.58 10.75 7.47
C LYS A 66 15.79 11.22 6.65
N GLY A 67 16.80 11.73 7.32
CA GLY A 67 18.03 12.25 6.68
C GLY A 67 17.87 13.62 6.02
N GLN A 68 16.71 14.25 6.14
CA GLN A 68 16.49 15.65 5.81
C GLN A 68 16.58 16.50 7.08
N ASN A 69 16.95 17.79 6.97
CA ASN A 69 17.04 18.69 8.13
C ASN A 69 15.63 19.11 8.60
N VAL A 70 14.83 18.14 9.11
CA VAL A 70 13.43 18.30 9.51
C VAL A 70 13.20 17.81 10.94
N LYS A 71 12.47 18.61 11.72
CA LYS A 71 11.84 18.18 12.98
C LYS A 71 10.37 17.85 12.71
N LEU A 72 10.06 16.57 12.50
CA LEU A 72 8.69 16.10 12.26
C LEU A 72 7.91 16.04 13.58
N VAL A 73 6.74 16.70 13.60
CA VAL A 73 5.79 16.68 14.73
C VAL A 73 4.49 16.03 14.24
N THR A 74 4.05 14.98 14.90
CA THR A 74 2.80 14.27 14.57
C THR A 74 1.62 14.85 15.32
N ARG A 75 0.47 14.99 14.66
CA ARG A 75 -0.78 15.53 15.22
C ARG A 75 -1.97 14.65 14.82
N PRO A 76 -2.48 13.81 15.75
CA PRO A 76 -3.67 12.99 15.48
C PRO A 76 -4.93 13.86 15.50
N LEU A 77 -5.77 13.72 14.47
CA LEU A 77 -6.98 14.51 14.27
C LEU A 77 -8.11 13.61 13.74
N VAL A 78 -9.34 14.06 13.81
CA VAL A 78 -10.42 13.50 12.99
C VAL A 78 -10.30 14.05 11.56
N TRP A 79 -10.74 13.28 10.56
CA TRP A 79 -10.52 13.63 9.15
C TRP A 79 -10.97 15.04 8.75
N ASP A 80 -12.11 15.50 9.26
CA ASP A 80 -12.64 16.82 8.92
C ASP A 80 -11.71 17.94 9.44
N HIS A 81 -11.11 17.75 10.62
CA HIS A 81 -10.09 18.66 11.17
C HIS A 81 -8.77 18.58 10.40
N VAL A 82 -8.38 17.39 9.88
CA VAL A 82 -7.20 17.27 9.00
C VAL A 82 -7.37 18.19 7.79
N LEU A 83 -8.53 18.14 7.12
CA LEU A 83 -8.81 18.98 5.95
C LEU A 83 -8.79 20.48 6.30
N MET A 84 -9.43 20.86 7.39
CA MET A 84 -9.50 22.24 7.85
C MET A 84 -8.12 22.80 8.24
N GLU A 85 -7.36 22.04 9.04
CA GLU A 85 -6.06 22.48 9.53
C GLU A 85 -4.98 22.45 8.42
N LEU A 86 -5.09 21.56 7.44
CA LEU A 86 -4.22 21.57 6.26
C LEU A 86 -4.52 22.80 5.39
N SER A 87 -5.79 23.17 5.23
CA SER A 87 -6.18 24.34 4.47
C SER A 87 -5.72 25.64 5.13
N SER A 88 -5.81 25.74 6.46
CA SER A 88 -5.36 26.91 7.22
C SER A 88 -3.84 26.99 7.41
N GLY A 89 -3.08 25.94 7.07
CA GLY A 89 -1.64 25.86 7.31
C GLY A 89 -1.24 25.56 8.77
N THR A 90 -2.20 25.21 9.63
CA THR A 90 -1.94 24.77 11.02
C THR A 90 -1.18 23.43 11.05
N ILE A 91 -1.48 22.54 10.10
CA ILE A 91 -0.64 21.40 9.74
C ILE A 91 -0.06 21.65 8.35
N ASP A 92 1.13 21.12 8.11
CA ASP A 92 1.87 21.33 6.86
C ASP A 92 1.59 20.22 5.84
N VAL A 93 1.41 19.01 6.30
CA VAL A 93 1.34 17.80 5.48
C VAL A 93 0.40 16.75 6.07
N THR A 94 -0.27 15.99 5.20
CA THR A 94 -1.06 14.80 5.54
C THR A 94 -0.88 13.70 4.49
N THR A 95 -1.35 12.50 4.80
CA THR A 95 -1.27 11.32 3.94
C THR A 95 -2.65 10.69 3.73
N GLY A 96 -2.73 9.65 2.87
CA GLY A 96 -3.98 8.91 2.66
C GLY A 96 -5.07 9.70 1.94
N MET A 97 -4.73 10.81 1.28
CA MET A 97 -5.69 11.68 0.62
C MET A 97 -5.90 11.30 -0.84
N ALA A 98 -7.14 10.97 -1.21
CA ALA A 98 -7.52 10.85 -2.62
C ALA A 98 -7.48 12.23 -3.30
N LYS A 99 -6.84 12.29 -4.48
CA LYS A 99 -6.75 13.51 -5.30
C LYS A 99 -8.06 13.69 -6.08
N THR A 100 -8.83 14.73 -5.73
CA THR A 100 -10.06 15.12 -6.44
C THR A 100 -9.90 16.52 -7.03
N LYS A 101 -10.74 16.88 -8.02
CA LYS A 101 -10.72 18.23 -8.62
C LYS A 101 -10.79 19.32 -7.55
N GLN A 102 -11.71 19.20 -6.59
CA GLN A 102 -11.87 20.17 -5.51
C GLN A 102 -10.65 20.24 -4.59
N ARG A 103 -10.10 19.08 -4.17
CA ARG A 103 -8.93 19.05 -3.30
C ARG A 103 -7.66 19.57 -3.99
N ASN A 104 -7.55 19.36 -5.31
CA ASN A 104 -6.43 19.87 -6.10
C ASN A 104 -6.42 21.40 -6.21
N LEU A 105 -7.55 22.06 -5.97
CA LEU A 105 -7.61 23.52 -5.86
C LEU A 105 -7.12 24.05 -4.51
N LEU A 106 -7.19 23.22 -3.46
CA LEU A 106 -6.89 23.61 -2.07
C LEU A 106 -5.50 23.19 -1.61
N PHE A 107 -4.98 22.08 -2.14
CA PHE A 107 -3.75 21.44 -1.66
C PHE A 107 -2.80 21.14 -2.81
N ASN A 108 -1.51 21.04 -2.50
CA ASN A 108 -0.50 20.44 -3.36
C ASN A 108 -0.39 18.94 -3.05
N PHE A 109 -0.17 18.12 -4.08
CA PHE A 109 -0.06 16.69 -3.94
C PHE A 109 1.31 16.19 -4.38
N SER A 110 1.79 15.10 -3.74
CA SER A 110 2.98 14.40 -4.20
C SER A 110 2.85 14.00 -5.68
N GLU A 111 3.96 13.94 -6.39
CA GLU A 111 4.00 13.57 -7.82
C GLU A 111 3.49 12.15 -8.05
N LYS A 112 3.84 11.25 -7.15
CA LYS A 112 3.42 9.84 -7.21
C LYS A 112 2.47 9.51 -6.06
N PRO A 113 1.50 8.62 -6.30
CA PRO A 113 0.66 8.09 -5.25
C PRO A 113 1.47 7.23 -4.27
N THR A 114 1.02 7.18 -3.03
CA THR A 114 1.62 6.30 -2.01
C THR A 114 1.14 4.87 -2.13
N LEU A 115 -0.14 4.66 -2.41
CA LEU A 115 -0.72 3.34 -2.66
C LEU A 115 -2.14 3.44 -3.26
N PRO A 116 -2.62 2.38 -3.94
CA PRO A 116 -4.02 2.29 -4.35
C PRO A 116 -4.92 1.98 -3.14
N MET A 117 -6.06 2.63 -3.08
CA MET A 117 -7.14 2.37 -2.12
C MET A 117 -8.34 1.76 -2.84
N LYS A 118 -8.73 0.58 -2.41
CA LYS A 118 -9.90 -0.12 -2.93
C LYS A 118 -11.14 0.30 -2.10
N VAL A 119 -12.16 0.85 -2.76
CA VAL A 119 -13.46 1.15 -2.16
C VAL A 119 -14.39 -0.02 -2.39
N ARG A 120 -14.94 -0.57 -1.31
CA ARG A 120 -15.86 -1.71 -1.36
C ARG A 120 -17.09 -1.51 -0.50
N LEU A 121 -18.10 -2.29 -0.82
CA LEU A 121 -19.27 -2.50 0.02
C LEU A 121 -19.10 -3.76 0.87
N PHE A 122 -19.60 -3.71 2.09
CA PHE A 122 -19.60 -4.79 3.05
C PHE A 122 -21.01 -5.05 3.53
N THR A 123 -21.42 -6.32 3.59
CA THR A 123 -22.74 -6.75 4.09
C THR A 123 -22.59 -7.93 5.04
N LYS A 124 -23.61 -8.18 5.86
CA LYS A 124 -23.67 -9.44 6.61
C LYS A 124 -23.99 -10.61 5.67
N THR A 125 -23.24 -11.71 5.80
CA THR A 125 -23.60 -12.97 5.15
C THR A 125 -24.77 -13.64 5.90
N PRO A 126 -25.72 -14.31 5.23
CA PRO A 126 -25.64 -14.86 3.89
C PRO A 126 -26.24 -13.99 2.78
N ASN A 127 -26.26 -12.68 2.92
CA ASN A 127 -26.74 -11.85 1.81
C ASN A 127 -25.88 -12.13 0.56
N ARG A 128 -26.40 -12.94 -0.34
CA ARG A 128 -25.84 -13.22 -1.68
C ARG A 128 -25.99 -11.99 -2.59
N VAL A 129 -25.59 -10.82 -2.09
CA VAL A 129 -25.57 -9.60 -2.89
C VAL A 129 -24.32 -9.66 -3.78
N GLY A 130 -24.34 -10.55 -4.76
CA GLY A 130 -23.31 -10.61 -5.78
C GLY A 130 -23.28 -9.38 -6.68
N ASN A 131 -24.34 -8.56 -6.62
CA ASN A 131 -24.47 -7.37 -7.46
C ASN A 131 -24.85 -6.16 -6.60
N ILE A 132 -24.07 -5.09 -6.73
CA ILE A 132 -24.30 -3.80 -6.07
C ILE A 132 -25.70 -3.20 -6.36
N THR A 133 -26.29 -3.51 -7.53
CA THR A 133 -27.63 -3.04 -7.90
C THR A 133 -28.73 -3.54 -6.95
N LEU A 134 -28.50 -4.66 -6.27
CA LEU A 134 -29.44 -5.19 -5.25
C LEU A 134 -29.47 -4.33 -3.97
N LEU A 135 -28.55 -3.39 -3.81
CA LEU A 135 -28.56 -2.41 -2.73
C LEU A 135 -29.34 -1.12 -3.06
N ARG A 136 -29.96 -1.03 -4.25
CA ARG A 136 -30.83 0.12 -4.59
C ARG A 136 -31.97 0.24 -3.58
N GLY A 137 -32.21 1.46 -3.08
CA GLY A 137 -33.19 1.76 -2.03
C GLY A 137 -32.75 1.34 -0.62
N GLN A 138 -31.70 0.52 -0.47
CA GLN A 138 -31.22 0.06 0.83
C GLN A 138 -30.38 1.13 1.53
N LYS A 139 -30.39 1.08 2.88
CA LYS A 139 -29.56 1.97 3.70
C LYS A 139 -28.10 1.53 3.64
N VAL A 140 -27.21 2.43 3.25
CA VAL A 140 -25.75 2.20 3.19
C VAL A 140 -25.03 3.21 4.07
N SER A 141 -24.31 2.73 5.08
CA SER A 141 -23.50 3.59 5.94
C SER A 141 -22.16 3.95 5.31
N VAL A 142 -21.68 5.14 5.62
CA VAL A 142 -20.40 5.67 5.11
C VAL A 142 -19.88 6.74 6.06
N LYS A 143 -18.55 7.00 6.09
CA LYS A 143 -17.97 8.15 6.79
C LYS A 143 -18.39 9.45 6.08
N ARG A 144 -18.97 10.39 6.82
CA ARG A 144 -19.35 11.71 6.33
C ARG A 144 -18.16 12.47 5.73
N GLY A 145 -18.35 13.18 4.62
CA GLY A 145 -17.32 13.99 3.97
C GLY A 145 -16.17 13.17 3.35
N SER A 146 -16.27 11.84 3.33
CA SER A 146 -15.24 10.99 2.75
C SER A 146 -15.35 10.91 1.22
N PHE A 147 -14.25 10.46 0.58
CA PHE A 147 -14.26 10.11 -0.83
C PHE A 147 -15.29 9.01 -1.14
N GLN A 148 -15.45 8.05 -0.23
CA GLN A 148 -16.37 6.93 -0.37
C GLN A 148 -17.84 7.37 -0.39
N GLN A 149 -18.19 8.43 0.33
CA GLN A 149 -19.52 9.01 0.26
C GLN A 149 -19.80 9.53 -1.16
N ARG A 150 -18.86 10.24 -1.78
CA ARG A 150 -19.00 10.70 -3.17
C ARG A 150 -19.14 9.55 -4.16
N VAL A 151 -18.37 8.46 -3.97
CA VAL A 151 -18.50 7.27 -4.80
C VAL A 151 -19.92 6.69 -4.74
N LEU A 152 -20.54 6.68 -3.55
CA LEU A 152 -21.95 6.26 -3.41
C LEU A 152 -22.92 7.23 -4.05
N GLU A 153 -22.70 8.53 -3.89
CA GLU A 153 -23.50 9.60 -4.50
C GLU A 153 -23.44 9.52 -6.04
N ASP A 154 -22.26 9.36 -6.60
CA ASP A 154 -22.04 9.20 -8.05
C ASP A 154 -22.73 7.94 -8.58
N PHE A 155 -22.70 6.83 -7.82
CA PHE A 155 -23.35 5.58 -8.21
C PHE A 155 -24.88 5.69 -8.18
N GLY A 156 -25.42 6.42 -7.22
CA GLY A 156 -26.84 6.70 -7.08
C GLY A 156 -27.71 5.50 -6.64
N GLY A 157 -28.96 5.79 -6.37
CA GLY A 157 -29.99 4.77 -6.09
C GLY A 157 -29.97 4.14 -4.69
N MET A 158 -29.03 4.51 -3.80
CA MET A 158 -28.94 4.03 -2.42
C MET A 158 -29.41 5.08 -1.41
N ASN A 159 -29.93 4.63 -0.26
CA ASN A 159 -30.24 5.51 0.87
C ASN A 159 -28.99 5.69 1.73
N ILE A 160 -28.19 6.71 1.41
CA ILE A 160 -26.90 6.95 2.04
C ILE A 160 -27.11 7.46 3.47
N LYS A 161 -26.43 6.82 4.44
CA LYS A 161 -26.41 7.19 5.86
C LYS A 161 -25.00 7.60 6.27
N PRO A 162 -24.66 8.91 6.26
CA PRO A 162 -23.34 9.39 6.65
C PRO A 162 -23.20 9.43 8.18
N PHE A 163 -22.10 8.83 8.68
CA PHE A 163 -21.74 8.79 10.10
C PHE A 163 -20.52 9.69 10.40
N PRO A 164 -20.36 10.15 11.64
CA PRO A 164 -19.22 10.98 12.04
C PRO A 164 -17.88 10.27 11.93
N SER A 165 -17.83 8.96 12.20
CA SER A 165 -16.63 8.15 12.13
C SER A 165 -16.82 6.90 11.26
N LYS A 166 -15.71 6.29 10.83
CA LYS A 166 -15.72 4.99 10.14
C LYS A 166 -16.19 3.88 11.09
N VAL A 167 -15.83 4.00 12.36
CA VAL A 167 -16.20 3.06 13.42
C VAL A 167 -17.72 3.03 13.60
N ASP A 168 -18.35 4.20 13.73
CA ASP A 168 -19.81 4.29 13.86
C ASP A 168 -20.53 3.72 12.63
N ALA A 169 -20.01 4.00 11.42
CA ALA A 169 -20.57 3.48 10.19
C ALA A 169 -20.49 1.95 10.10
N ILE A 170 -19.41 1.34 10.59
CA ILE A 170 -19.25 -0.12 10.67
C ILE A 170 -20.14 -0.71 11.77
N HIS A 171 -20.24 -0.05 12.92
CA HIS A 171 -21.14 -0.47 14.00
C HIS A 171 -22.59 -0.48 13.57
N ALA A 172 -23.04 0.50 12.78
CA ALA A 172 -24.39 0.54 12.24
C ALA A 172 -24.70 -0.72 11.38
N LEU A 173 -23.74 -1.19 10.58
CA LEU A 173 -23.87 -2.47 9.88
C LEU A 173 -23.89 -3.64 10.87
N GLY A 174 -22.99 -3.64 11.84
CA GLY A 174 -22.94 -4.68 12.88
C GLY A 174 -24.24 -4.84 13.67
N ARG A 175 -24.98 -3.76 13.88
CA ARG A 175 -26.27 -3.71 14.61
C ARG A 175 -27.51 -3.81 13.73
N ASP A 176 -27.35 -4.09 12.43
CA ASP A 176 -28.47 -4.16 11.46
C ASP A 176 -29.26 -2.86 11.26
N GLU A 177 -28.69 -1.71 11.63
CA GLU A 177 -29.27 -0.38 11.38
C GLU A 177 -29.24 -0.01 9.89
N VAL A 178 -28.30 -0.60 9.16
CA VAL A 178 -28.09 -0.46 7.71
C VAL A 178 -27.83 -1.83 7.07
N GLN A 179 -28.05 -1.94 5.76
CA GLN A 179 -27.84 -3.18 5.01
C GLN A 179 -26.42 -3.34 4.49
N ALA A 180 -25.69 -2.22 4.32
CA ALA A 180 -24.31 -2.25 3.88
C ALA A 180 -23.48 -1.11 4.48
N TYR A 181 -22.16 -1.30 4.49
CA TYR A 181 -21.16 -0.28 4.75
C TYR A 181 -20.31 -0.06 3.52
N CYS A 182 -20.03 1.19 3.16
CA CYS A 182 -19.09 1.56 2.11
C CYS A 182 -17.83 2.16 2.72
N GLY A 183 -16.68 1.57 2.41
CA GLY A 183 -15.41 2.05 2.96
C GLY A 183 -14.17 1.52 2.27
N PRO A 184 -12.99 1.99 2.70
CA PRO A 184 -11.71 1.43 2.28
C PRO A 184 -11.59 -0.01 2.77
N GLU A 185 -11.20 -0.90 1.86
CA GLU A 185 -11.18 -2.35 2.08
C GLU A 185 -10.36 -2.74 3.33
N GLN A 186 -9.12 -2.29 3.41
CA GLN A 186 -8.21 -2.66 4.51
C GLN A 186 -8.69 -2.14 5.86
N THR A 187 -9.22 -0.92 5.91
CA THR A 187 -9.78 -0.34 7.13
C THR A 187 -11.02 -1.10 7.60
N ALA A 188 -11.88 -1.49 6.67
CA ALA A 188 -13.05 -2.30 6.98
C ALA A 188 -12.62 -3.63 7.61
N TYR A 189 -11.73 -4.39 6.98
CA TYR A 189 -11.25 -5.66 7.52
C TYR A 189 -10.58 -5.51 8.89
N TYR A 190 -9.78 -4.45 9.09
CA TYR A 190 -9.17 -4.18 10.39
C TYR A 190 -10.22 -4.08 11.50
N TYR A 191 -11.25 -3.27 11.29
CA TYR A 191 -12.30 -3.08 12.30
C TYR A 191 -13.22 -4.29 12.43
N LEU A 192 -13.58 -4.95 11.35
CA LEU A 192 -14.41 -6.16 11.38
C LEU A 192 -13.75 -7.28 12.20
N ASN A 193 -12.45 -7.48 12.01
CA ASN A 193 -11.68 -8.45 12.80
C ASN A 193 -11.60 -8.05 14.28
N ARG A 194 -11.40 -6.75 14.56
CA ARG A 194 -11.30 -6.24 15.93
C ARG A 194 -12.61 -6.35 16.70
N PHE A 195 -13.74 -6.05 16.05
CA PHE A 195 -15.05 -6.06 16.70
C PHE A 195 -15.72 -7.44 16.70
N LYS A 196 -15.10 -8.43 16.05
CA LYS A 196 -15.62 -9.82 15.95
C LYS A 196 -17.04 -9.88 15.41
N TYR A 197 -17.43 -8.95 14.54
CA TYR A 197 -18.66 -9.06 13.77
C TYR A 197 -18.53 -10.20 12.76
N GLY A 198 -18.85 -11.42 13.21
CA GLY A 198 -18.84 -12.60 12.35
C GLY A 198 -19.77 -12.43 11.15
N LYS A 199 -19.37 -12.99 10.02
CA LYS A 199 -20.17 -13.03 8.79
C LYS A 199 -20.39 -11.69 8.06
N ILE A 200 -19.56 -10.67 8.27
CA ILE A 200 -19.51 -9.49 7.40
C ILE A 200 -18.39 -9.70 6.39
N SER A 201 -18.70 -9.60 5.10
CA SER A 201 -17.74 -9.72 4.02
C SER A 201 -17.96 -8.66 2.95
N ALA A 202 -16.91 -8.42 2.15
CA ALA A 202 -17.03 -7.59 0.96
C ALA A 202 -17.95 -8.27 -0.06
N VAL A 203 -18.77 -7.47 -0.75
CA VAL A 203 -19.74 -7.97 -1.74
C VAL A 203 -19.53 -7.32 -3.09
N GLY A 204 -19.75 -8.09 -4.14
CA GLY A 204 -19.65 -7.66 -5.52
C GLY A 204 -18.21 -7.25 -5.91
N SER A 205 -18.13 -6.66 -7.10
CA SER A 205 -16.89 -6.08 -7.59
C SER A 205 -16.48 -4.84 -6.80
N LEU A 206 -15.25 -4.38 -7.00
CA LEU A 206 -14.79 -3.09 -6.48
C LEU A 206 -15.70 -1.96 -6.97
N MET A 207 -16.14 -1.08 -6.05
CA MET A 207 -16.86 0.13 -6.43
C MET A 207 -15.95 1.10 -7.16
N ARG A 208 -14.75 1.28 -6.63
CA ARG A 208 -13.71 2.15 -7.22
C ARG A 208 -12.35 1.79 -6.67
N ILE A 209 -11.33 1.92 -7.52
CA ILE A 209 -9.94 2.04 -7.08
C ILE A 209 -9.60 3.53 -7.16
N THR A 210 -9.03 4.08 -6.09
CA THR A 210 -8.45 5.42 -6.07
C THR A 210 -7.04 5.35 -5.56
N GLU A 211 -6.26 6.37 -5.84
CA GLU A 211 -4.89 6.48 -5.36
C GLU A 211 -4.83 7.42 -4.16
N ALA A 212 -4.08 7.04 -3.15
CA ALA A 212 -3.75 7.88 -2.01
C ALA A 212 -2.46 8.64 -2.28
N PHE A 213 -2.42 9.90 -1.87
CA PHE A 213 -1.29 10.78 -2.03
C PHE A 213 -0.88 11.40 -0.68
N VAL A 214 0.34 11.90 -0.63
CA VAL A 214 0.72 12.90 0.36
C VAL A 214 0.18 14.23 -0.12
N ALA A 215 -0.58 14.91 0.74
CA ALA A 215 -1.07 16.26 0.47
C ALA A 215 -0.36 17.27 1.39
N VAL A 216 0.02 18.38 0.81
CA VAL A 216 0.78 19.48 1.47
C VAL A 216 -0.03 20.75 1.37
N ASN A 217 -0.02 21.58 2.41
CA ASN A 217 -0.62 22.90 2.38
C ASN A 217 -0.12 23.68 1.15
N ARG A 218 -1.03 24.45 0.52
CA ARG A 218 -0.77 25.09 -0.78
C ARG A 218 0.45 26.03 -0.78
N ASP A 219 0.71 26.68 0.35
CA ASP A 219 1.80 27.67 0.47
C ASP A 219 3.14 27.06 0.88
N LYS A 220 3.21 25.74 1.06
CA LYS A 220 4.37 25.00 1.56
C LYS A 220 5.13 24.23 0.45
N GLY A 221 5.42 24.89 -0.68
CA GLY A 221 6.09 24.27 -1.83
C GLY A 221 7.43 23.58 -1.48
N ARG A 222 8.24 24.18 -0.60
CA ARG A 222 9.50 23.56 -0.11
C ARG A 222 9.26 22.22 0.57
N ILE A 223 8.17 22.07 1.33
CA ILE A 223 7.82 20.80 1.98
C ILE A 223 7.39 19.77 0.92
N LEU A 224 6.68 20.18 -0.13
CA LEU A 224 6.32 19.29 -1.23
C LEU A 224 7.56 18.73 -1.94
N ASP A 225 8.55 19.58 -2.23
CA ASP A 225 9.82 19.15 -2.83
C ASP A 225 10.56 18.13 -1.96
N MET A 226 10.56 18.38 -0.63
CA MET A 226 11.14 17.45 0.34
C MET A 226 10.40 16.12 0.37
N VAL A 227 9.07 16.15 0.29
CA VAL A 227 8.22 14.94 0.20
C VAL A 227 8.56 14.16 -1.05
N ASN A 228 8.59 14.78 -2.24
CA ASN A 228 8.85 14.11 -3.50
C ASN A 228 10.25 13.46 -3.53
N LYS A 229 11.29 14.21 -3.16
CA LYS A 229 12.67 13.70 -3.06
C LYS A 229 12.80 12.56 -2.04
N GLY A 230 12.21 12.74 -0.86
CA GLY A 230 12.23 11.72 0.18
C GLY A 230 11.48 10.45 -0.24
N PHE A 231 10.33 10.58 -0.88
CA PHE A 231 9.56 9.43 -1.35
C PHE A 231 10.30 8.67 -2.46
N GLN A 232 10.89 9.37 -3.41
CA GLN A 232 11.72 8.75 -4.45
C GLN A 232 12.88 7.94 -3.83
N ARG A 233 13.57 8.49 -2.83
CA ARG A 233 14.63 7.78 -2.10
C ARG A 233 14.09 6.54 -1.38
N VAL A 234 12.97 6.65 -0.66
CA VAL A 234 12.36 5.55 0.10
C VAL A 234 11.98 4.38 -0.83
N VAL A 235 11.50 4.68 -2.04
CA VAL A 235 11.22 3.66 -3.06
C VAL A 235 12.53 3.06 -3.60
N ALA A 236 13.49 3.89 -3.97
CA ALA A 236 14.75 3.44 -4.56
C ALA A 236 15.60 2.55 -3.62
N THR A 237 15.50 2.76 -2.32
CA THR A 237 16.24 1.98 -1.31
C THR A 237 15.49 0.71 -0.85
N GLY A 238 14.30 0.42 -1.37
CA GLY A 238 13.46 -0.70 -0.93
C GLY A 238 12.83 -0.50 0.47
N GLU A 239 13.01 0.68 1.09
CA GLU A 239 12.42 0.98 2.40
C GLU A 239 10.89 1.03 2.32
N TYR A 240 10.34 1.45 1.17
CA TYR A 240 8.90 1.41 0.92
C TYR A 240 8.35 -0.03 1.02
N ASP A 241 8.99 -1.00 0.36
CA ASP A 241 8.52 -2.38 0.36
C ASP A 241 8.63 -3.02 1.75
N ARG A 242 9.65 -2.65 2.53
CA ARG A 242 9.76 -3.09 3.93
C ARG A 242 8.63 -2.54 4.79
N ILE A 243 8.27 -1.25 4.64
CA ILE A 243 7.13 -0.63 5.34
C ILE A 243 5.82 -1.26 4.87
N TYR A 244 5.66 -1.47 3.56
CA TYR A 244 4.48 -2.11 2.99
C TYR A 244 4.29 -3.53 3.52
N ARG A 245 5.35 -4.34 3.51
CA ARG A 245 5.33 -5.71 4.05
C ARG A 245 4.86 -5.72 5.52
N LYS A 246 5.41 -4.85 6.34
CA LYS A 246 5.05 -4.75 7.76
C LYS A 246 3.55 -4.57 8.01
N TRP A 247 2.87 -3.80 7.16
CA TRP A 247 1.48 -3.39 7.40
C TRP A 247 0.44 -4.17 6.62
N PHE A 248 0.80 -4.69 5.46
CA PHE A 248 -0.18 -5.26 4.52
C PHE A 248 0.04 -6.70 4.13
N VAL A 249 1.24 -7.25 4.35
CA VAL A 249 1.54 -8.63 4.01
C VAL A 249 1.39 -9.49 5.27
N PRO A 250 0.36 -10.35 5.34
CA PRO A 250 0.22 -11.29 6.45
C PRO A 250 1.41 -12.26 6.50
N GLU A 251 1.80 -12.66 7.68
CA GLU A 251 2.72 -13.78 7.83
C GLU A 251 2.11 -15.02 7.17
N LEU A 252 2.93 -15.74 6.43
CA LEU A 252 2.59 -17.01 5.82
C LEU A 252 3.22 -18.09 6.69
N TYR A 253 2.39 -18.89 7.33
CA TYR A 253 2.85 -19.98 8.18
C TYR A 253 3.29 -21.17 7.34
N GLU A 254 4.15 -22.01 7.90
CA GLU A 254 4.68 -23.21 7.24
C GLU A 254 3.56 -24.15 6.74
N ASP A 255 2.51 -24.31 7.55
CA ASP A 255 1.33 -25.11 7.18
C ASP A 255 0.60 -24.54 5.95
N ASP A 256 0.49 -23.20 5.83
CA ASP A 256 -0.11 -22.54 4.66
C ASP A 256 0.73 -22.79 3.41
N MET A 257 2.07 -22.75 3.53
CA MET A 257 3.00 -23.01 2.43
C MET A 257 2.94 -24.47 1.98
N ASN A 258 2.98 -25.41 2.92
CA ASN A 258 2.93 -26.84 2.61
C ASN A 258 1.63 -27.18 1.87
N LYS A 259 0.48 -26.73 2.35
CA LYS A 259 -0.81 -26.90 1.68
C LYS A 259 -0.84 -26.25 0.30
N LEU A 260 -0.22 -25.09 0.14
CA LEU A 260 -0.17 -24.39 -1.13
C LEU A 260 0.67 -25.17 -2.16
N PHE A 261 1.81 -25.72 -1.74
CA PHE A 261 2.70 -26.49 -2.61
C PHE A 261 2.10 -27.84 -2.97
N GLU A 262 1.53 -28.56 -2.01
CA GLU A 262 0.83 -29.82 -2.24
C GLU A 262 -0.29 -29.63 -3.28
N ALA A 263 -1.18 -28.65 -3.06
CA ALA A 263 -2.29 -28.36 -3.97
C ALA A 263 -1.82 -27.94 -5.37
N ALA A 264 -0.70 -27.21 -5.48
CA ALA A 264 -0.13 -26.83 -6.77
C ALA A 264 0.44 -28.05 -7.51
N SER A 265 1.17 -28.93 -6.81
CA SER A 265 1.73 -30.15 -7.39
C SER A 265 0.64 -31.11 -7.88
N GLU A 266 -0.40 -31.32 -7.08
CA GLU A 266 -1.55 -32.14 -7.47
C GLU A 266 -2.26 -31.59 -8.71
N ALA A 267 -2.40 -30.26 -8.81
CA ALA A 267 -3.05 -29.63 -9.96
C ALA A 267 -2.28 -29.84 -11.27
N ALA A 268 -0.96 -30.05 -11.23
CA ALA A 268 -0.12 -30.26 -12.41
C ALA A 268 -0.52 -31.52 -13.21
N VAL A 269 -1.09 -32.53 -12.55
CA VAL A 269 -1.54 -33.78 -13.18
C VAL A 269 -2.62 -33.52 -14.25
N ASN A 270 -3.41 -32.48 -14.08
CA ASN A 270 -4.48 -32.10 -14.99
C ASN A 270 -4.06 -31.12 -16.09
N ALA A 271 -2.78 -30.84 -16.23
CA ALA A 271 -2.27 -29.89 -17.20
C ALA A 271 -2.50 -30.35 -18.64
N TYR A 272 -2.96 -29.44 -19.49
CA TYR A 272 -3.07 -29.64 -20.92
C TYR A 272 -1.93 -28.94 -21.65
N ALA A 273 -0.79 -29.64 -21.78
CA ALA A 273 0.46 -29.09 -22.32
C ALA A 273 0.94 -29.90 -23.56
N PRO A 274 0.14 -29.97 -24.66
CA PRO A 274 0.49 -30.78 -25.82
C PRO A 274 1.69 -30.25 -26.59
N TYR A 275 2.03 -28.97 -26.48
CA TYR A 275 3.10 -28.33 -27.24
C TYR A 275 4.42 -28.30 -26.46
N SER A 276 4.45 -27.71 -25.28
CA SER A 276 5.66 -27.61 -24.47
C SER A 276 6.07 -28.94 -23.82
N LYS A 277 5.11 -29.84 -23.58
CA LYS A 277 5.28 -31.05 -22.77
C LYS A 277 5.69 -30.77 -21.32
N VAL A 278 5.48 -29.54 -20.85
CA VAL A 278 5.80 -29.10 -19.49
C VAL A 278 4.49 -28.88 -18.71
N PRO A 279 4.00 -29.89 -18.00
CA PRO A 279 2.83 -29.73 -17.14
C PRO A 279 3.18 -28.86 -15.93
N VAL A 280 2.33 -27.89 -15.62
CA VAL A 280 2.48 -27.00 -14.46
C VAL A 280 1.14 -26.89 -13.75
N GLY A 281 1.15 -27.08 -12.44
CA GLY A 281 0.03 -26.76 -11.58
C GLY A 281 0.32 -25.52 -10.75
N ALA A 282 -0.73 -24.83 -10.35
CA ALA A 282 -0.62 -23.68 -9.43
C ALA A 282 -1.73 -23.72 -8.39
N ALA A 283 -1.41 -23.17 -7.24
CA ALA A 283 -2.39 -22.89 -6.19
C ALA A 283 -2.29 -21.43 -5.75
N VAL A 284 -3.43 -20.81 -5.46
CA VAL A 284 -3.52 -19.48 -4.93
C VAL A 284 -4.28 -19.49 -3.60
N LEU A 285 -3.69 -18.89 -2.57
CA LEU A 285 -4.28 -18.75 -1.24
C LEU A 285 -4.92 -17.35 -1.15
N THR A 286 -6.22 -17.33 -0.86
CA THR A 286 -6.97 -16.07 -0.68
C THR A 286 -6.81 -15.54 0.74
N ARG A 287 -7.20 -14.28 0.95
CA ARG A 287 -7.24 -13.69 2.29
C ARG A 287 -8.32 -14.31 3.18
N SER A 288 -9.38 -14.85 2.59
CA SER A 288 -10.43 -15.59 3.31
C SER A 288 -9.94 -16.96 3.81
N GLY A 289 -8.76 -17.42 3.39
CA GLY A 289 -8.18 -18.70 3.74
C GLY A 289 -8.54 -19.85 2.79
N LYS A 290 -9.26 -19.59 1.70
CA LYS A 290 -9.54 -20.59 0.67
C LYS A 290 -8.34 -20.78 -0.27
N THR A 291 -8.16 -21.99 -0.76
CA THR A 291 -7.17 -22.31 -1.78
C THR A 291 -7.86 -22.65 -3.09
N TYR A 292 -7.42 -22.06 -4.20
CA TYR A 292 -7.89 -22.35 -5.55
C TYR A 292 -6.73 -22.89 -6.37
N VAL A 293 -7.00 -23.90 -7.18
CA VAL A 293 -5.97 -24.57 -7.98
C VAL A 293 -6.25 -24.42 -9.47
N GLY A 294 -5.21 -24.41 -10.27
CA GLY A 294 -5.25 -24.36 -11.71
C GLY A 294 -4.06 -25.09 -12.33
N CYS A 295 -4.15 -25.41 -13.59
CA CYS A 295 -3.05 -25.96 -14.38
C CYS A 295 -2.86 -25.13 -15.66
N ASN A 296 -1.70 -25.28 -16.32
CA ASN A 296 -1.52 -24.65 -17.63
C ASN A 296 -2.35 -25.36 -18.71
N VAL A 297 -2.84 -24.54 -19.64
CA VAL A 297 -3.65 -24.99 -20.77
C VAL A 297 -3.08 -24.37 -22.04
N GLU A 298 -2.58 -25.21 -22.93
CA GLU A 298 -1.97 -24.81 -24.18
C GLU A 298 -2.91 -25.10 -25.36
N THR A 299 -3.15 -24.09 -26.16
CA THR A 299 -3.86 -24.21 -27.43
C THR A 299 -2.97 -23.74 -28.57
N ALA A 300 -3.40 -23.96 -29.82
CA ALA A 300 -2.63 -23.52 -30.98
C ALA A 300 -2.42 -21.99 -31.05
N LYS A 301 -3.20 -21.20 -30.30
CA LYS A 301 -3.17 -19.72 -30.35
C LYS A 301 -2.82 -19.08 -29.01
N GLU A 302 -3.09 -19.76 -27.91
CA GLU A 302 -2.98 -19.20 -26.57
C GLU A 302 -2.37 -20.20 -25.60
N ASN A 303 -1.58 -19.70 -24.68
CA ASN A 303 -1.10 -20.44 -23.54
C ASN A 303 -1.59 -19.72 -22.26
N ILE A 304 -2.46 -20.40 -21.50
CA ILE A 304 -2.97 -19.88 -20.23
C ILE A 304 -2.14 -20.52 -19.11
N SER A 305 -1.42 -19.70 -18.36
CA SER A 305 -0.60 -20.18 -17.27
C SER A 305 -1.44 -20.79 -16.15
N ALA A 306 -0.84 -21.72 -15.42
CA ALA A 306 -1.45 -22.35 -14.24
C ALA A 306 -1.87 -21.30 -13.19
N ILE A 307 -1.05 -20.26 -12.99
CA ILE A 307 -1.33 -19.16 -12.08
C ILE A 307 -2.59 -18.39 -12.52
N LYS A 308 -2.68 -18.01 -13.80
CA LYS A 308 -3.87 -17.34 -14.33
C LYS A 308 -5.12 -18.20 -14.14
N THR A 309 -5.04 -19.49 -14.44
CA THR A 309 -6.17 -20.42 -14.27
C THR A 309 -6.65 -20.48 -12.82
N ALA A 310 -5.74 -20.60 -11.86
CA ALA A 310 -6.07 -20.62 -10.43
C ALA A 310 -6.77 -19.32 -9.97
N ILE A 311 -6.25 -18.16 -10.39
CA ILE A 311 -6.81 -16.86 -10.06
C ILE A 311 -8.18 -16.66 -10.71
N LEU A 312 -8.34 -17.03 -11.98
CA LEU A 312 -9.63 -16.90 -12.69
C LEU A 312 -10.72 -17.74 -12.01
N LYS A 313 -10.40 -18.94 -11.51
CA LYS A 313 -11.33 -19.76 -10.72
C LYS A 313 -11.71 -19.08 -9.42
N ALA A 314 -10.75 -18.49 -8.70
CA ALA A 314 -11.01 -17.74 -7.49
C ALA A 314 -11.93 -16.54 -7.75
N ILE A 315 -11.67 -15.78 -8.81
CA ILE A 315 -12.50 -14.64 -9.22
C ILE A 315 -13.92 -15.09 -9.58
N ALA A 316 -14.07 -16.19 -10.29
CA ALA A 316 -15.38 -16.75 -10.65
C ALA A 316 -16.19 -17.16 -9.40
N ASP A 317 -15.52 -17.50 -8.28
CA ASP A 317 -16.12 -17.80 -6.98
C ASP A 317 -16.27 -16.56 -6.06
N GLY A 318 -15.94 -15.36 -6.58
CA GLY A 318 -16.09 -14.08 -5.86
C GLY A 318 -14.91 -13.71 -4.96
N GLU A 319 -13.76 -14.39 -5.06
CA GLU A 319 -12.55 -14.09 -4.30
C GLU A 319 -11.60 -13.20 -5.13
N TYR A 320 -11.23 -12.04 -4.59
CA TYR A 320 -10.42 -11.05 -5.30
C TYR A 320 -9.18 -10.60 -4.52
N ASP A 321 -8.98 -11.12 -3.31
CA ASP A 321 -7.88 -10.71 -2.43
C ASP A 321 -7.00 -11.92 -2.11
N PHE A 322 -5.76 -11.89 -2.61
CA PHE A 322 -4.84 -13.01 -2.58
C PHE A 322 -3.69 -12.74 -1.61
N ARG A 323 -3.26 -13.78 -0.88
CA ARG A 323 -2.12 -13.75 0.04
C ARG A 323 -0.86 -14.29 -0.62
N ALA A 324 -0.97 -15.47 -1.25
CA ALA A 324 0.17 -16.18 -1.78
C ALA A 324 -0.21 -17.00 -3.02
N VAL A 325 0.78 -17.30 -3.84
CA VAL A 325 0.68 -18.17 -5.01
C VAL A 325 1.94 -19.03 -5.13
N ALA A 326 1.77 -20.30 -5.50
CA ALA A 326 2.84 -21.18 -5.92
C ALA A 326 2.47 -21.86 -7.24
N ALA A 327 3.47 -22.09 -8.09
CA ALA A 327 3.34 -22.93 -9.27
C ALA A 327 4.45 -23.97 -9.26
N LEU A 328 4.10 -25.24 -9.51
CA LEU A 328 5.00 -26.38 -9.45
C LEU A 328 4.86 -27.25 -10.69
N ALA A 329 5.96 -27.88 -11.07
CA ALA A 329 5.96 -29.01 -11.98
C ALA A 329 5.64 -30.32 -11.20
N PRO A 330 5.31 -31.43 -11.88
CA PRO A 330 4.95 -32.68 -11.20
C PRO A 330 6.05 -33.30 -10.33
N ASP A 331 7.31 -32.95 -10.59
CA ASP A 331 8.47 -33.37 -9.79
C ASP A 331 8.66 -32.53 -8.51
N GLY A 332 7.75 -31.59 -8.24
CA GLY A 332 7.79 -30.68 -7.10
C GLY A 332 8.70 -29.48 -7.28
N SER A 333 9.36 -29.32 -8.41
CA SER A 333 10.19 -28.14 -8.69
C SER A 333 9.31 -26.87 -8.84
N VAL A 334 9.78 -25.77 -8.25
CA VAL A 334 9.05 -24.48 -8.31
C VAL A 334 9.20 -23.86 -9.68
N VAL A 335 8.07 -23.50 -10.28
CA VAL A 335 8.01 -22.75 -11.53
C VAL A 335 7.77 -21.28 -11.22
N ALA A 336 8.78 -20.43 -11.45
CA ALA A 336 8.66 -19.01 -11.20
C ALA A 336 7.57 -18.38 -12.07
N PRO A 337 6.81 -17.39 -11.55
CA PRO A 337 5.83 -16.64 -12.34
C PRO A 337 6.48 -15.99 -13.56
N THR A 338 5.86 -16.13 -14.73
CA THR A 338 6.29 -15.44 -15.95
C THR A 338 6.16 -13.93 -15.82
N ALA A 339 6.71 -13.15 -16.75
CA ALA A 339 6.55 -11.69 -16.75
C ALA A 339 5.06 -11.27 -16.82
N GLU A 340 4.26 -11.99 -17.60
CA GLU A 340 2.81 -11.77 -17.69
C GLU A 340 2.09 -12.15 -16.40
N ASP A 341 2.48 -13.25 -15.74
CA ASP A 341 1.90 -13.63 -14.45
C ASP A 341 2.20 -12.60 -13.36
N ARG A 342 3.43 -12.06 -13.34
CA ARG A 342 3.81 -11.02 -12.38
C ARG A 342 2.98 -9.77 -12.56
N GLN A 343 2.78 -9.32 -13.81
CA GLN A 343 1.90 -8.18 -14.11
C GLN A 343 0.45 -8.49 -13.74
N PHE A 344 -0.04 -9.67 -14.08
CA PHE A 344 -1.41 -10.08 -13.75
C PHE A 344 -1.66 -10.14 -12.25
N LEU A 345 -0.74 -10.74 -11.49
CA LEU A 345 -0.78 -10.78 -10.02
C LEU A 345 -0.74 -9.37 -9.41
N PHE A 346 0.09 -8.49 -9.98
CA PHE A 346 0.25 -7.11 -9.48
C PHE A 346 -1.04 -6.31 -9.52
N GLU A 347 -1.93 -6.55 -10.50
CA GLU A 347 -3.26 -5.91 -10.58
C GLU A 347 -4.13 -6.21 -9.35
N PHE A 348 -3.98 -7.39 -8.75
CA PHE A 348 -4.73 -7.78 -7.55
C PHE A 348 -4.06 -7.33 -6.27
N GLY A 349 -2.73 -7.24 -6.24
CA GLY A 349 -2.02 -6.76 -5.06
C GLY A 349 -0.52 -6.89 -5.15
N ARG A 350 0.19 -5.79 -4.94
CA ARG A 350 1.66 -5.73 -4.93
C ARG A 350 2.31 -6.60 -3.85
N GLY A 351 1.58 -6.90 -2.76
CA GLY A 351 2.05 -7.67 -1.61
C GLY A 351 1.73 -9.15 -1.67
N ILE A 352 1.19 -9.66 -2.78
CA ILE A 352 1.00 -11.10 -2.97
C ILE A 352 2.38 -11.76 -2.93
N LEU A 353 2.52 -12.82 -2.12
CA LEU A 353 3.74 -13.60 -2.04
C LEU A 353 3.74 -14.67 -3.13
N ALA A 354 4.76 -14.70 -3.96
CA ALA A 354 4.93 -15.71 -4.99
C ALA A 354 6.13 -16.60 -4.67
N ALA A 355 5.96 -17.91 -4.81
CA ALA A 355 7.03 -18.86 -4.68
C ALA A 355 8.01 -18.71 -5.85
N VAL A 356 9.28 -18.65 -5.55
CA VAL A 356 10.39 -18.66 -6.51
C VAL A 356 11.54 -19.48 -5.94
N GLU A 357 12.34 -20.05 -6.80
CA GLU A 357 13.52 -20.82 -6.45
C GLU A 357 14.74 -20.19 -7.16
N PRO A 358 15.36 -19.14 -6.55
CA PRO A 358 16.51 -18.48 -7.15
C PRO A 358 17.71 -19.40 -7.36
N ASP A 359 17.94 -20.28 -6.37
CA ASP A 359 18.95 -21.31 -6.39
C ASP A 359 18.28 -22.66 -6.07
N LYS A 360 18.77 -23.75 -6.64
CA LYS A 360 18.17 -25.06 -6.48
C LYS A 360 18.05 -25.46 -5.00
N GLY A 361 16.83 -25.71 -4.55
CA GLY A 361 16.51 -26.07 -3.17
C GLY A 361 16.29 -24.87 -2.23
N ASP A 362 16.48 -23.63 -2.70
CA ASP A 362 16.25 -22.41 -1.91
C ASP A 362 14.93 -21.73 -2.32
N VAL A 363 13.83 -22.30 -1.87
CA VAL A 363 12.49 -21.76 -2.18
C VAL A 363 12.19 -20.55 -1.29
N LYS A 364 11.84 -19.44 -1.93
CA LYS A 364 11.50 -18.16 -1.27
C LYS A 364 10.12 -17.70 -1.65
N MET A 365 9.43 -17.12 -0.67
CA MET A 365 8.18 -16.39 -0.88
C MET A 365 8.48 -14.89 -1.02
N ILE A 366 8.44 -14.37 -2.25
CA ILE A 366 8.83 -13.00 -2.58
C ILE A 366 7.60 -12.20 -2.99
N MET A 367 7.50 -10.95 -2.56
CA MET A 367 6.41 -10.08 -2.99
C MET A 367 6.45 -9.85 -4.50
N VAL A 368 5.28 -9.88 -5.13
CA VAL A 368 5.13 -9.64 -6.58
C VAL A 368 5.74 -8.29 -6.99
N SER A 369 5.64 -7.25 -6.13
CA SER A 369 6.29 -5.96 -6.39
C SER A 369 7.83 -6.02 -6.50
N GLN A 370 8.46 -6.99 -5.87
CA GLN A 370 9.91 -7.21 -5.95
C GLN A 370 10.29 -8.02 -7.20
N LEU A 371 9.36 -8.82 -7.72
CA LEU A 371 9.54 -9.60 -8.96
C LEU A 371 9.21 -8.80 -10.22
N LEU A 372 8.60 -7.63 -10.08
CA LEU A 372 8.19 -6.75 -11.17
C LEU A 372 8.59 -5.29 -10.85
N PRO A 373 9.87 -4.92 -11.04
CA PRO A 373 10.37 -3.61 -10.64
C PRO A 373 9.76 -2.44 -11.41
N TYR A 374 9.22 -2.68 -12.61
CA TYR A 374 8.56 -1.68 -13.46
C TYR A 374 7.19 -2.16 -13.91
N PRO A 375 6.18 -2.22 -13.01
CA PRO A 375 4.84 -2.66 -13.38
C PRO A 375 4.20 -1.66 -14.33
N VAL A 376 3.41 -2.16 -15.28
CA VAL A 376 2.44 -1.31 -15.97
C VAL A 376 1.37 -0.95 -14.94
N LEU A 377 1.40 0.30 -14.51
CA LEU A 377 0.33 0.82 -13.67
C LEU A 377 -0.83 1.14 -14.61
N SER A 378 -2.02 0.68 -14.28
CA SER A 378 -3.26 1.10 -14.94
C SER A 378 -3.51 2.59 -14.63
N GLY A 379 -2.57 3.43 -15.10
CA GLY A 379 -2.65 4.87 -14.98
C GLY A 379 -3.84 5.36 -15.78
N ASN A 380 -4.83 5.93 -15.09
CA ASN A 380 -5.91 6.75 -15.64
C ASN A 380 -6.82 6.14 -16.73
N LYS A 381 -6.85 4.83 -16.92
CA LYS A 381 -8.07 4.20 -17.41
C LYS A 381 -8.99 4.03 -16.20
N GLY A 382 -9.46 5.16 -15.65
CA GLY A 382 -10.69 5.12 -14.90
C GLY A 382 -11.68 4.37 -15.79
N PHE A 383 -12.20 3.25 -15.31
CA PHE A 383 -13.43 2.72 -15.88
C PHE A 383 -14.47 3.81 -15.63
N THR A 384 -14.54 4.79 -16.53
CA THR A 384 -15.72 5.59 -16.76
C THR A 384 -16.68 4.65 -17.43
N TYR A 385 -17.56 4.05 -16.68
CA TYR A 385 -18.84 3.70 -17.24
C TYR A 385 -19.52 5.04 -17.56
N GLU A 386 -19.46 5.48 -18.82
CA GLU A 386 -20.40 6.43 -19.36
C GLU A 386 -21.81 5.88 -19.27
#